data_ec3dd4cf8c8b444aee0af52a1dffc0c8
#
_entry.id   ec3dd4cf8c8b444aee0af52a1dffc0c8
#
_cell.length_a   1.000
_cell.length_b   1.000
_cell.length_c   1.000
_cell.angle_alpha   90.00
_cell.angle_beta   90.00
_cell.angle_gamma   90.00
#
_symmetry.space_group_name_H-M   'P 1'
#
loop_
_entity.id
_entity.type
_entity.pdbx_description
1 polymer ?
#
loop_
_entity_poly.entity_id
_entity_poly.type
_entity_poly.pdbx_seq_one_letter_code
_entity_poly.pdbx_strand_id
1 'polypeptide(L)'
;MTNLTNSESIRILKDNYTGHLGYIFLHRPYVIPITYYFDKEDNSLISYSADGHKIDAMRQNTSVTLLVEEIKSFNNWQSVMIHGTYEELQGSDAKFKLHQFTEGIKSLILHKENRETEFISEFSSKLYSRGNPTVYRIKILEITGKRKET
;
A
#
# COMPACT_ATOMS: atom_id res chain seq x y z
N MET A 1 23.31 -10.65 3.93
CA MET A 1 22.02 -10.24 3.33
C MET A 1 21.63 -11.22 2.25
N THR A 2 20.40 -11.70 2.27
CA THR A 2 19.91 -12.70 1.32
C THR A 2 18.67 -12.18 0.60
N ASN A 3 18.37 -12.78 -0.55
CA ASN A 3 17.16 -12.47 -1.28
C ASN A 3 15.98 -13.26 -0.69
N LEU A 4 14.83 -12.63 -0.61
CA LEU A 4 13.59 -13.32 -0.28
C LEU A 4 13.06 -14.04 -1.52
N THR A 5 12.38 -15.15 -1.30
CA THR A 5 11.62 -15.81 -2.37
C THR A 5 10.40 -14.95 -2.70
N ASN A 6 9.79 -15.20 -3.84
CA ASN A 6 8.55 -14.52 -4.23
C ASN A 6 7.45 -14.74 -3.19
N SER A 7 7.32 -15.95 -2.70
CA SER A 7 6.34 -16.33 -1.68
C SER A 7 6.53 -15.57 -0.37
N GLU A 8 7.78 -15.45 0.08
CA GLU A 8 8.12 -14.68 1.28
C GLU A 8 7.81 -13.19 1.11
N SER A 9 8.13 -12.64 -0.07
CA SER A 9 7.85 -11.23 -0.38
C SER A 9 6.35 -10.93 -0.38
N ILE A 10 5.56 -11.81 -0.97
CA ILE A 10 4.09 -11.66 -0.99
C ILE A 10 3.52 -11.73 0.42
N ARG A 11 4.05 -12.59 1.28
CA ARG A 11 3.62 -12.68 2.66
C ARG A 11 3.84 -11.36 3.41
N ILE A 12 4.98 -10.72 3.19
CA ILE A 12 5.27 -9.42 3.81
C ILE A 12 4.28 -8.36 3.32
N LEU A 13 3.99 -8.32 2.03
CA LEU A 13 2.98 -7.39 1.49
C LEU A 13 1.61 -7.63 2.09
N LYS A 14 1.23 -8.89 2.23
CA LYS A 14 -0.08 -9.30 2.73
C LYS A 14 -0.25 -9.02 4.22
N ASP A 15 0.82 -9.18 5.00
CA ASP A 15 0.77 -9.05 6.46
C ASP A 15 0.94 -7.61 6.97
N ASN A 16 1.19 -6.68 6.07
CA ASN A 16 1.41 -5.27 6.41
C ASN A 16 0.40 -4.38 5.68
N TYR A 17 0.24 -3.16 6.16
CA TYR A 17 -0.70 -2.20 5.61
C TYR A 17 -0.11 -0.79 5.45
N THR A 18 1.13 -0.57 5.89
CA THR A 18 1.84 0.69 5.70
C THR A 18 3.05 0.46 4.82
N GLY A 19 3.20 1.27 3.79
CA GLY A 19 4.35 1.25 2.92
C GLY A 19 4.80 2.65 2.57
N HIS A 20 5.95 2.75 1.93
CA HIS A 20 6.54 4.02 1.50
C HIS A 20 6.43 4.10 -0.02
N LEU A 21 5.57 5.01 -0.48
CA LEU A 21 5.32 5.21 -1.91
C LEU A 21 6.35 6.16 -2.46
N GLY A 22 7.05 5.71 -3.51
CA GLY A 22 7.98 6.54 -4.27
C GLY A 22 7.36 6.93 -5.60
N TYR A 23 7.39 8.22 -5.93
CA TYR A 23 6.86 8.74 -7.19
C TYR A 23 7.71 9.90 -7.68
N ILE A 24 7.55 10.25 -8.93
CA ILE A 24 8.36 11.30 -9.58
C ILE A 24 7.44 12.43 -10.03
N PHE A 25 7.83 13.65 -9.73
CA PHE A 25 7.16 14.84 -10.21
C PHE A 25 8.20 15.86 -10.65
N LEU A 26 8.14 16.31 -11.93
CA LEU A 26 9.08 17.25 -12.52
C LEU A 26 10.54 16.82 -12.28
N HIS A 27 10.82 15.56 -12.60
CA HIS A 27 12.16 14.93 -12.50
C HIS A 27 12.69 14.79 -11.08
N ARG A 28 11.89 15.09 -10.07
CA ARG A 28 12.29 14.96 -8.67
C ARG A 28 11.57 13.77 -8.03
N PRO A 29 12.31 12.87 -7.36
CA PRO A 29 11.69 11.77 -6.63
C PRO A 29 11.15 12.22 -5.28
N TYR A 30 10.01 11.64 -4.89
CA TYR A 30 9.35 11.87 -3.60
C TYR A 30 9.05 10.52 -2.96
N VAL A 31 9.12 10.47 -1.63
CA VAL A 31 8.78 9.27 -0.87
C VAL A 31 7.88 9.68 0.29
N ILE A 32 6.73 9.03 0.41
CA ILE A 32 5.76 9.30 1.47
C ILE A 32 5.18 7.99 2.01
N PRO A 33 4.78 7.94 3.30
CA PRO A 33 4.06 6.79 3.80
C PRO A 33 2.62 6.78 3.31
N ILE A 34 2.11 5.59 3.00
CA ILE A 34 0.71 5.39 2.65
C ILE A 34 0.20 4.12 3.33
N THR A 35 -1.12 4.02 3.46
CA THR A 35 -1.79 2.77 3.82
C THR A 35 -2.21 2.09 2.52
N TYR A 36 -1.95 0.80 2.43
CA TYR A 36 -2.29 0.01 1.24
C TYR A 36 -2.93 -1.32 1.66
N TYR A 37 -3.64 -1.92 0.73
CA TYR A 37 -4.14 -3.28 0.83
C TYR A 37 -3.64 -4.08 -0.37
N PHE A 38 -3.04 -5.26 -0.10
CA PHE A 38 -2.56 -6.14 -1.17
C PHE A 38 -3.72 -6.99 -1.68
N ASP A 39 -4.05 -6.83 -2.95
CA ASP A 39 -5.09 -7.61 -3.64
C ASP A 39 -4.41 -8.73 -4.43
N LYS A 40 -4.44 -9.93 -3.86
CA LYS A 40 -3.78 -11.09 -4.45
C LYS A 40 -4.36 -11.48 -5.80
N GLU A 41 -5.68 -11.42 -5.94
CA GLU A 41 -6.35 -11.82 -7.17
C GLU A 41 -6.00 -10.92 -8.35
N ASP A 42 -5.89 -9.61 -8.08
CA ASP A 42 -5.59 -8.61 -9.10
C ASP A 42 -4.09 -8.35 -9.24
N ASN A 43 -3.27 -8.91 -8.37
CA ASN A 43 -1.83 -8.65 -8.30
C ASN A 43 -1.53 -7.16 -8.25
N SER A 44 -2.17 -6.47 -7.32
CA SER A 44 -2.07 -5.02 -7.18
C SER A 44 -2.15 -4.59 -5.72
N LEU A 45 -1.76 -3.34 -5.50
CA LEU A 45 -1.89 -2.68 -4.21
C LEU A 45 -2.97 -1.61 -4.35
N ILE A 46 -3.94 -1.63 -3.45
CA ILE A 46 -5.07 -0.69 -3.47
C ILE A 46 -4.85 0.35 -2.39
N SER A 47 -5.12 1.61 -2.73
CA SER A 47 -5.09 2.71 -1.78
C SER A 47 -6.07 3.79 -2.22
N TYR A 48 -6.19 4.81 -1.41
CA TYR A 48 -7.03 5.96 -1.73
C TYR A 48 -6.39 7.22 -1.17
N SER A 49 -6.79 8.35 -1.72
CA SER A 49 -6.30 9.66 -1.26
C SER A 49 -7.28 10.75 -1.67
N ALA A 50 -7.35 11.81 -0.90
CA ALA A 50 -7.91 13.06 -1.41
C ALA A 50 -7.01 13.57 -2.54
N ASP A 51 -7.55 14.39 -3.42
CA ASP A 51 -6.74 15.02 -4.46
C ASP A 51 -5.62 15.84 -3.83
N GLY A 52 -4.45 15.79 -4.45
CA GLY A 52 -3.27 16.48 -3.93
C GLY A 52 -2.06 16.16 -4.77
N HIS A 53 -0.89 16.51 -4.24
CA HIS A 53 0.39 16.43 -4.96
C HIS A 53 0.69 15.03 -5.49
N LYS A 54 0.53 14.00 -4.66
CA LYS A 54 0.87 12.64 -5.10
C LYS A 54 -0.05 12.15 -6.22
N ILE A 55 -1.34 12.48 -6.16
CA ILE A 55 -2.28 12.07 -7.20
C ILE A 55 -1.98 12.79 -8.51
N ASP A 56 -1.76 14.11 -8.46
CA ASP A 56 -1.39 14.89 -9.63
C ASP A 56 -0.10 14.37 -10.26
N ALA A 57 0.89 14.07 -9.43
CA ALA A 57 2.17 13.54 -9.88
C ALA A 57 2.01 12.18 -10.57
N MET A 58 1.27 11.26 -9.95
CA MET A 58 1.08 9.92 -10.48
C MET A 58 0.20 9.90 -11.75
N ARG A 59 -0.67 10.88 -11.90
CA ARG A 59 -1.43 11.04 -13.16
C ARG A 59 -0.51 11.42 -14.32
N GLN A 60 0.55 12.19 -14.05
CA GLN A 60 1.51 12.62 -15.06
C GLN A 60 2.59 11.58 -15.33
N ASN A 61 3.05 10.87 -14.30
CA ASN A 61 4.05 9.81 -14.40
C ASN A 61 3.57 8.63 -13.58
N THR A 62 3.12 7.59 -14.28
CA THR A 62 2.49 6.43 -13.64
C THR A 62 3.48 5.42 -13.08
N SER A 63 4.78 5.60 -13.32
CA SER A 63 5.81 4.69 -12.82
C SER A 63 6.10 4.99 -11.35
N VAL A 64 5.84 4.01 -10.48
CA VAL A 64 5.94 4.20 -9.03
C VAL A 64 6.60 3.00 -8.37
N THR A 65 7.03 3.19 -7.12
CA THR A 65 7.54 2.11 -6.27
C THR A 65 6.81 2.13 -4.93
N LEU A 66 6.78 0.97 -4.27
CA LEU A 66 6.35 0.88 -2.89
C LEU A 66 7.34 0.02 -2.13
N LEU A 67 7.80 0.53 -0.98
CA LEU A 67 8.68 -0.20 -0.08
C LEU A 67 7.92 -0.57 1.17
N VAL A 68 7.97 -1.84 1.56
CA VAL A 68 7.38 -2.33 2.81
C VAL A 68 8.50 -3.02 3.58
N GLU A 69 8.69 -2.65 4.85
CA GLU A 69 9.72 -3.29 5.67
C GLU A 69 9.18 -3.78 7.01
N GLU A 70 9.87 -4.79 7.52
CA GLU A 70 9.68 -5.29 8.88
C GLU A 70 11.05 -5.25 9.56
N ILE A 71 11.27 -4.27 10.43
CA ILE A 71 12.54 -4.06 11.10
C ILE A 71 12.39 -4.41 12.57
N LYS A 72 13.08 -5.46 13.02
CA LYS A 72 13.09 -5.88 14.44
C LYS A 72 14.29 -5.32 15.17
N SER A 73 15.44 -5.28 14.50
CA SER A 73 16.68 -4.77 15.07
C SER A 73 17.65 -4.42 13.96
N PHE A 74 18.80 -3.86 14.32
CA PHE A 74 19.86 -3.52 13.37
C PHE A 74 20.27 -4.69 12.47
N ASN A 75 20.30 -5.89 13.02
CA ASN A 75 20.74 -7.09 12.29
C ASN A 75 19.60 -8.04 11.94
N ASN A 76 18.35 -7.62 12.12
CA ASN A 76 17.21 -8.50 11.88
C ASN A 76 16.08 -7.70 11.23
N TRP A 77 16.07 -7.70 9.90
CA TRP A 77 15.02 -6.99 9.15
C TRP A 77 14.79 -7.66 7.80
N GLN A 78 13.65 -7.35 7.23
CA GLN A 78 13.35 -7.74 5.85
C GLN A 78 12.56 -6.63 5.18
N SER A 79 12.71 -6.53 3.87
CA SER A 79 12.04 -5.51 3.09
C SER A 79 11.64 -6.04 1.73
N VAL A 80 10.57 -5.47 1.18
CA VAL A 80 10.07 -5.79 -0.16
C VAL A 80 9.90 -4.50 -0.91
N MET A 81 10.41 -4.43 -2.13
CA MET A 81 10.19 -3.30 -3.01
C MET A 81 9.40 -3.74 -4.24
N ILE A 82 8.35 -2.97 -4.53
CA ILE A 82 7.50 -3.15 -5.68
C ILE A 82 7.83 -2.06 -6.69
N HIS A 83 8.00 -2.44 -7.95
CA HIS A 83 7.91 -1.52 -9.07
C HIS A 83 6.57 -1.76 -9.73
N GLY A 84 5.82 -0.70 -9.98
CA GLY A 84 4.49 -0.85 -10.53
C GLY A 84 3.99 0.37 -11.28
N THR A 85 2.75 0.28 -11.72
CA THR A 85 2.08 1.30 -12.52
C THR A 85 0.83 1.78 -11.80
N TYR A 86 0.73 3.09 -11.62
CA TYR A 86 -0.46 3.74 -11.06
C TYR A 86 -1.62 3.65 -12.05
N GLU A 87 -2.77 3.21 -11.55
CA GLU A 87 -4.02 3.20 -12.31
C GLU A 87 -5.14 3.74 -11.44
N GLU A 88 -5.79 4.81 -11.88
CA GLU A 88 -6.91 5.38 -11.16
C GLU A 88 -8.18 4.59 -11.45
N LEU A 89 -8.96 4.28 -10.43
CA LEU A 89 -10.19 3.51 -10.57
C LEU A 89 -11.40 4.43 -10.58
N GLN A 90 -12.45 4.03 -11.31
CA GLN A 90 -13.64 4.84 -11.51
C GLN A 90 -14.89 4.00 -11.25
N GLY A 91 -15.99 4.68 -10.90
CA GLY A 91 -17.32 4.10 -10.85
C GLY A 91 -17.45 2.91 -9.89
N SER A 92 -18.08 1.84 -10.35
CA SER A 92 -18.33 0.64 -9.53
C SER A 92 -17.05 -0.08 -9.15
N ASP A 93 -16.03 -0.06 -10.01
CA ASP A 93 -14.71 -0.65 -9.69
C ASP A 93 -14.07 0.06 -8.51
N ALA A 94 -14.10 1.39 -8.51
CA ALA A 94 -13.56 2.19 -7.41
C ALA A 94 -14.27 1.89 -6.11
N LYS A 95 -15.60 1.80 -6.12
CA LYS A 95 -16.40 1.48 -4.93
C LYS A 95 -16.09 0.09 -4.41
N PHE A 96 -16.01 -0.89 -5.31
CA PHE A 96 -15.72 -2.28 -4.94
C PHE A 96 -14.33 -2.41 -4.31
N LYS A 97 -13.31 -1.82 -4.95
CA LYS A 97 -11.93 -1.89 -4.45
C LYS A 97 -11.76 -1.10 -3.15
N LEU A 98 -12.45 0.02 -3.00
CA LEU A 98 -12.42 0.78 -1.75
C LEU A 98 -13.03 -0.03 -0.61
N HIS A 99 -14.11 -0.76 -0.87
CA HIS A 99 -14.71 -1.66 0.11
C HIS A 99 -13.75 -2.78 0.50
N GLN A 100 -13.10 -3.43 -0.47
CA GLN A 100 -12.09 -4.46 -0.21
C GLN A 100 -10.94 -3.90 0.64
N PHE A 101 -10.46 -2.71 0.31
CA PHE A 101 -9.42 -2.02 1.07
C PHE A 101 -9.87 -1.82 2.52
N THR A 102 -11.06 -1.24 2.72
CA THR A 102 -11.59 -0.95 4.05
C THR A 102 -11.70 -2.21 4.91
N GLU A 103 -12.31 -3.25 4.38
CA GLU A 103 -12.49 -4.51 5.10
C GLU A 103 -11.16 -5.21 5.38
N GLY A 104 -10.26 -5.20 4.40
CA GLY A 104 -8.94 -5.79 4.55
C GLY A 104 -8.09 -5.09 5.60
N ILE A 105 -8.09 -3.75 5.60
CA ILE A 105 -7.34 -2.96 6.58
C ILE A 105 -7.91 -3.12 7.98
N LYS A 106 -9.23 -3.12 8.13
CA LYS A 106 -9.87 -3.38 9.43
C LYS A 106 -9.43 -4.72 10.00
N SER A 107 -9.44 -5.75 9.17
CA SER A 107 -9.03 -7.09 9.56
C SER A 107 -7.57 -7.15 10.02
N LEU A 108 -6.67 -6.48 9.27
CA LEU A 108 -5.25 -6.43 9.59
C LEU A 108 -5.00 -5.66 10.89
N ILE A 109 -5.64 -4.52 11.08
CA ILE A 109 -5.49 -3.71 12.30
C ILE A 109 -5.98 -4.50 13.51
N LEU A 110 -7.14 -5.12 13.40
CA LEU A 110 -7.72 -5.92 14.47
C LEU A 110 -6.79 -7.07 14.87
N HIS A 111 -6.25 -7.77 13.88
CA HIS A 111 -5.36 -8.91 14.10
C HIS A 111 -3.99 -8.49 14.63
N LYS A 112 -3.38 -7.47 14.05
CA LYS A 112 -2.00 -7.04 14.34
C LYS A 112 -1.88 -6.18 15.59
N GLU A 113 -2.83 -5.27 15.78
CA GLU A 113 -2.77 -4.29 16.87
C GLU A 113 -3.71 -4.62 18.01
N ASN A 114 -4.60 -5.61 17.82
CA ASN A 114 -5.61 -6.00 18.80
C ASN A 114 -6.41 -4.79 19.31
N ARG A 115 -6.75 -3.87 18.39
CA ARG A 115 -7.46 -2.65 18.70
C ARG A 115 -8.96 -2.89 18.75
N GLU A 116 -9.65 -2.09 19.57
CA GLU A 116 -11.08 -2.20 19.78
C GLU A 116 -11.89 -1.69 18.59
N THR A 117 -13.14 -2.11 18.52
CA THR A 117 -14.12 -1.78 17.49
C THR A 117 -14.28 -0.28 17.25
N GLU A 118 -14.12 0.53 18.30
CA GLU A 118 -14.26 1.98 18.25
C GLU A 118 -13.24 2.64 17.33
N PHE A 119 -11.98 2.23 17.42
CA PHE A 119 -10.93 2.72 16.53
C PHE A 119 -11.23 2.39 15.07
N ILE A 120 -11.73 1.20 14.81
CA ILE A 120 -12.10 0.74 13.47
C ILE A 120 -13.27 1.54 12.92
N SER A 121 -14.27 1.83 13.75
CA SER A 121 -15.42 2.68 13.37
C SER A 121 -14.97 4.08 12.99
N GLU A 122 -14.04 4.66 13.76
CA GLU A 122 -13.49 5.98 13.51
C GLU A 122 -12.73 6.03 12.18
N PHE A 123 -11.92 5.01 11.91
CA PHE A 123 -11.22 4.86 10.64
C PHE A 123 -12.19 4.86 9.47
N SER A 124 -13.24 4.03 9.54
CA SER A 124 -14.26 3.95 8.50
C SER A 124 -15.01 5.26 8.29
N SER A 125 -15.33 5.94 9.38
CA SER A 125 -16.02 7.23 9.34
C SER A 125 -15.17 8.29 8.63
N LYS A 126 -13.88 8.34 8.93
CA LYS A 126 -12.95 9.27 8.28
C LYS A 126 -12.80 9.00 6.80
N LEU A 127 -12.84 7.73 6.41
CA LEU A 127 -12.72 7.32 5.01
C LEU A 127 -13.81 7.92 4.14
N TYR A 128 -15.04 7.96 4.65
CA TYR A 128 -16.22 8.42 3.91
C TYR A 128 -16.60 9.88 4.15
N SER A 129 -16.00 10.55 5.14
CA SER A 129 -16.41 11.89 5.57
C SER A 129 -15.80 13.03 4.76
N ARG A 130 -14.79 12.78 3.93
CA ARG A 130 -14.04 13.81 3.20
C ARG A 130 -14.41 13.93 1.72
N GLY A 131 -15.66 13.62 1.36
CA GLY A 131 -16.09 13.61 -0.03
C GLY A 131 -15.61 12.35 -0.76
N ASN A 132 -15.59 12.40 -2.09
CA ASN A 132 -15.20 11.25 -2.89
C ASN A 132 -13.68 11.14 -2.98
N PRO A 133 -13.08 10.14 -2.33
CA PRO A 133 -11.64 9.95 -2.47
C PRO A 133 -11.28 9.44 -3.85
N THR A 134 -10.06 9.72 -4.28
CA THR A 134 -9.49 9.09 -5.45
C THR A 134 -9.00 7.70 -5.05
N VAL A 135 -9.61 6.68 -5.61
CA VAL A 135 -9.22 5.28 -5.39
C VAL A 135 -8.30 4.87 -6.52
N TYR A 136 -7.18 4.27 -6.18
CA TYR A 136 -6.23 3.85 -7.20
C TYR A 136 -5.64 2.50 -6.83
N ARG A 137 -5.06 1.86 -7.83
CA ARG A 137 -4.24 0.67 -7.60
C ARG A 137 -2.86 0.88 -8.20
N ILE A 138 -1.89 0.19 -7.63
CA ILE A 138 -0.56 0.06 -8.19
C ILE A 138 -0.47 -1.35 -8.73
N LYS A 139 -0.46 -1.48 -10.04
CA LYS A 139 -0.33 -2.78 -10.71
C LYS A 139 1.11 -3.24 -10.58
N ILE A 140 1.33 -4.39 -9.98
CA ILE A 140 2.67 -4.88 -9.69
C ILE A 140 3.34 -5.41 -10.97
N LEU A 141 4.49 -4.84 -11.31
CA LEU A 141 5.30 -5.27 -12.44
C LEU A 141 6.48 -6.15 -11.98
N GLU A 142 7.07 -5.80 -10.84
CA GLU A 142 8.26 -6.49 -10.32
C GLU A 142 8.27 -6.43 -8.80
N ILE A 143 8.66 -7.53 -8.17
CA ILE A 143 8.81 -7.63 -6.72
C ILE A 143 10.24 -8.09 -6.43
N THR A 144 10.93 -7.36 -5.54
CA THR A 144 12.22 -7.78 -5.01
C THR A 144 12.18 -7.73 -3.49
N GLY A 145 12.81 -8.69 -2.84
CA GLY A 145 12.84 -8.73 -1.38
C GLY A 145 14.21 -9.07 -0.84
N LYS A 146 14.56 -8.51 0.30
CA LYS A 146 15.85 -8.68 0.98
C LYS A 146 15.63 -8.97 2.46
N ARG A 147 16.52 -9.77 3.03
CA ARG A 147 16.53 -10.11 4.45
C ARG A 147 17.94 -9.99 4.99
N LYS A 148 18.03 -9.44 6.19
CA LYS A 148 19.25 -9.51 7.00
C LYS A 148 18.91 -10.20 8.32
N GLU A 149 19.67 -11.21 8.65
CA GLU A 149 19.57 -11.89 9.97
C GLU A 149 20.95 -12.34 10.42
N THR A 150 21.10 -12.42 11.73
CA THR A 150 22.33 -12.91 12.38
C THR A 150 22.03 -14.09 13.25
#